data_200472760a5eaa3ea9305293f3a7b18d
#
_entry.id   200472760a5eaa3ea9305293f3a7b18d
#
_cell.length_a   1.000
_cell.length_b   1.000
_cell.length_c   1.000
_cell.angle_alpha   90.00
_cell.angle_beta   90.00
_cell.angle_gamma   90.00
#
_symmetry.space_group_name_H-M   'P 1'
#
loop_
_entity.id
_entity.type
_entity.pdbx_description
1 polymer ?
#
loop_
_entity_poly.entity_id
_entity_poly.type
_entity_poly.pdbx_seq_one_letter_code
_entity_poly.pdbx_strand_id
1 'polypeptide(L)'
;RITAKEMAAHFGISESSFKLYVKGILGDSYLSYFRKKRMEKAAGLLESTSLKVIEVANAVGYENQGKFAKVFAELYGVSPLEFRRLPKQ
;
A
#
# COMPACT_ATOMS: atom_id res chain seq x y z
N ARG A 1 -9.70 6.01 -0.55
CA ARG A 1 -9.07 5.02 0.36
C ARG A 1 -10.06 4.61 1.45
N ILE A 2 -10.24 3.32 1.61
CA ILE A 2 -11.18 2.78 2.59
C ILE A 2 -10.47 2.53 3.92
N THR A 3 -11.04 3.03 5.01
CA THR A 3 -10.49 2.80 6.36
C THR A 3 -11.02 1.49 6.92
N ALA A 4 -10.36 0.99 7.98
CA ALA A 4 -10.84 -0.21 8.66
C ALA A 4 -12.23 -0.01 9.23
N LYS A 5 -12.52 1.21 9.71
CA LYS A 5 -13.84 1.54 10.25
C LYS A 5 -14.91 1.46 9.16
N GLU A 6 -14.62 1.97 7.98
CA GLU A 6 -15.55 1.92 6.86
C GLU A 6 -15.78 0.49 6.39
N MET A 7 -14.71 -0.32 6.32
CA MET A 7 -14.82 -1.74 5.93
C MET A 7 -15.64 -2.52 6.95
N ALA A 8 -15.39 -2.29 8.25
CA ALA A 8 -16.16 -2.95 9.30
C ALA A 8 -17.64 -2.61 9.22
N ALA A 9 -17.95 -1.34 8.97
CA ALA A 9 -19.33 -0.90 8.80
C ALA A 9 -19.99 -1.57 7.62
N HIS A 10 -19.26 -1.74 6.53
CA HIS A 10 -19.76 -2.42 5.33
C HIS A 10 -20.17 -3.86 5.62
N PHE A 11 -19.41 -4.55 6.45
CA PHE A 11 -19.73 -5.94 6.84
C PHE A 11 -20.66 -6.04 8.04
N GLY A 12 -21.06 -4.90 8.63
CA GLY A 12 -21.97 -4.90 9.77
C GLY A 12 -21.36 -5.41 11.06
N ILE A 13 -20.03 -5.29 11.23
CA ILE A 13 -19.31 -5.72 12.41
C ILE A 13 -18.52 -4.56 13.00
N SER A 14 -18.01 -4.73 14.22
CA SER A 14 -17.18 -3.68 14.83
C SER A 14 -15.80 -3.64 14.17
N GLU A 15 -15.13 -2.49 14.29
CA GLU A 15 -13.78 -2.36 13.77
C GLU A 15 -12.83 -3.39 14.39
N SER A 16 -12.96 -3.63 15.69
CA SER A 16 -12.13 -4.61 16.39
C SER A 16 -12.35 -6.02 15.86
N SER A 17 -13.62 -6.40 15.64
CA SER A 17 -13.95 -7.70 15.07
C SER A 17 -13.43 -7.85 13.66
N PHE A 18 -13.53 -6.79 12.86
CA PHE A 18 -13.00 -6.79 11.50
C PHE A 18 -11.49 -7.01 11.49
N LYS A 19 -10.76 -6.34 12.37
CA LYS A 19 -9.30 -6.49 12.47
C LYS A 19 -8.92 -7.92 12.82
N LEU A 20 -9.61 -8.53 13.77
CA LEU A 20 -9.36 -9.92 14.16
C LEU A 20 -9.67 -10.88 13.02
N TYR A 21 -10.75 -10.64 12.31
CA TYR A 21 -11.15 -11.45 11.17
C TYR A 21 -10.08 -11.44 10.08
N VAL A 22 -9.63 -10.26 9.68
CA VAL A 22 -8.61 -10.10 8.65
C VAL A 22 -7.30 -10.75 9.08
N LYS A 23 -6.89 -10.53 10.33
CA LYS A 23 -5.66 -11.11 10.87
C LYS A 23 -5.71 -12.63 10.86
N GLY A 24 -6.87 -13.19 11.25
CA GLY A 24 -7.04 -14.65 11.31
C GLY A 24 -6.97 -15.28 9.93
N ILE A 25 -7.53 -14.64 8.91
CA ILE A 25 -7.54 -15.18 7.55
C ILE A 25 -6.21 -14.99 6.84
N LEU A 26 -5.62 -13.80 6.96
CA LEU A 26 -4.44 -13.44 6.18
C LEU A 26 -3.12 -13.65 6.91
N GLY A 27 -3.17 -13.92 8.21
CA GLY A 27 -1.96 -14.06 9.02
C GLY A 27 -1.25 -12.75 9.31
N ASP A 28 -1.81 -11.63 8.87
CA ASP A 28 -1.27 -10.29 9.07
C ASP A 28 -2.35 -9.38 9.66
N SER A 29 -1.91 -8.24 10.22
CA SER A 29 -2.87 -7.21 10.59
C SER A 29 -3.43 -6.59 9.31
N TYR A 30 -4.64 -6.02 9.39
CA TYR A 30 -5.24 -5.38 8.22
C TYR A 30 -4.40 -4.21 7.71
N LEU A 31 -3.67 -3.52 8.62
CA LEU A 31 -2.79 -2.41 8.22
C LEU A 31 -1.66 -2.91 7.32
N SER A 32 -1.04 -4.03 7.68
CA SER A 32 0.02 -4.63 6.85
C SER A 32 -0.52 -5.06 5.51
N TYR A 33 -1.70 -5.65 5.48
CA TYR A 33 -2.34 -6.07 4.25
C TYR A 33 -2.60 -4.89 3.31
N PHE A 34 -3.21 -3.82 3.82
CA PHE A 34 -3.50 -2.65 3.00
C PHE A 34 -2.24 -1.91 2.58
N ARG A 35 -1.20 -1.91 3.43
CA ARG A 35 0.09 -1.34 3.06
C ARG A 35 0.68 -2.07 1.85
N LYS A 36 0.64 -3.40 1.88
CA LYS A 36 1.12 -4.20 0.74
C LYS A 36 0.33 -3.88 -0.52
N LYS A 37 -0.99 -3.80 -0.42
CA LYS A 37 -1.84 -3.49 -1.57
C LYS A 37 -1.55 -2.12 -2.16
N ARG A 38 -1.32 -1.12 -1.30
CA ARG A 38 -0.94 0.22 -1.76
C ARG A 38 0.39 0.20 -2.49
N MET A 39 1.35 -0.57 -1.96
CA MET A 39 2.68 -0.65 -2.58
C MET A 39 2.63 -1.42 -3.90
N GLU A 40 1.79 -2.43 -4.01
CA GLU A 40 1.58 -3.14 -5.28
C GLU A 40 1.03 -2.20 -6.34
N LYS A 41 0.06 -1.36 -5.96
CA LYS A 41 -0.49 -0.37 -6.88
C LYS A 41 0.58 0.65 -7.28
N ALA A 42 1.39 1.09 -6.31
CA ALA A 42 2.49 2.03 -6.60
C ALA A 42 3.49 1.42 -7.56
N ALA A 43 3.86 0.16 -7.36
CA ALA A 43 4.79 -0.53 -8.26
C ALA A 43 4.24 -0.55 -9.69
N GLY A 44 2.95 -0.86 -9.84
CA GLY A 44 2.30 -0.84 -11.14
C GLY A 44 2.35 0.53 -11.80
N LEU A 45 2.10 1.60 -11.03
CA LEU A 45 2.16 2.95 -11.55
C LEU A 45 3.60 3.35 -11.94
N LEU A 46 4.58 2.93 -11.15
CA LEU A 46 5.98 3.21 -11.47
C LEU A 46 6.41 2.54 -12.77
N GLU A 47 5.90 1.35 -13.05
CA GLU A 47 6.23 0.60 -14.27
C GLU A 47 5.46 1.08 -15.48
N SER A 48 4.19 1.41 -15.32
CA SER A 48 3.29 1.65 -16.45
C SER A 48 3.05 3.13 -16.78
N THR A 49 3.54 4.05 -15.96
CA THR A 49 3.34 5.49 -16.18
C THR A 49 4.64 6.27 -16.04
N SER A 50 4.59 7.53 -16.46
CA SER A 50 5.71 8.47 -16.26
C SER A 50 5.46 9.42 -15.10
N LEU A 51 4.52 9.09 -14.22
CA LEU A 51 4.24 9.91 -13.05
C LEU A 51 5.47 10.07 -12.17
N LYS A 52 5.63 11.25 -11.60
CA LYS A 52 6.72 11.49 -10.64
C LYS A 52 6.50 10.66 -9.38
N VAL A 53 7.57 10.34 -8.68
CA VAL A 53 7.47 9.56 -7.44
C VAL A 53 6.49 10.19 -6.45
N ILE A 54 6.51 11.53 -6.30
CA ILE A 54 5.57 12.21 -5.40
C ILE A 54 4.12 12.02 -5.86
N GLU A 55 3.91 12.00 -7.16
CA GLU A 55 2.57 11.79 -7.70
C GLU A 55 2.07 10.37 -7.44
N VAL A 56 2.97 9.39 -7.57
CA VAL A 56 2.66 8.00 -7.26
C VAL A 56 2.35 7.86 -5.77
N ALA A 57 3.16 8.48 -4.91
CA ALA A 57 2.94 8.46 -3.46
C ALA A 57 1.55 9.00 -3.12
N ASN A 58 1.19 10.13 -3.69
CA ASN A 58 -0.12 10.73 -3.44
C ASN A 58 -1.26 9.85 -3.96
N ALA A 59 -1.06 9.22 -5.11
CA ALA A 59 -2.08 8.35 -5.70
C ALA A 59 -2.40 7.14 -4.81
N VAL A 60 -1.43 6.68 -4.02
CA VAL A 60 -1.65 5.54 -3.12
C VAL A 60 -1.85 5.97 -1.67
N GLY A 61 -2.11 7.26 -1.44
CA GLY A 61 -2.53 7.75 -0.13
C GLY A 61 -1.43 8.22 0.79
N TYR A 62 -0.24 8.47 0.28
CA TYR A 62 0.86 9.03 1.06
C TYR A 62 1.05 10.50 0.72
N GLU A 63 1.06 11.36 1.74
CA GLU A 63 1.31 12.78 1.54
C GLU A 63 2.80 13.10 1.55
N ASN A 64 3.60 12.25 2.21
CA ASN A 64 5.03 12.45 2.37
C ASN A 64 5.79 11.47 1.49
N GLN A 65 6.53 11.98 0.51
CA GLN A 65 7.28 11.15 -0.41
C GLN A 65 8.36 10.32 0.29
N GLY A 66 9.03 10.88 1.28
CA GLY A 66 10.07 10.18 2.03
C GLY A 66 9.52 8.98 2.76
N LYS A 67 8.36 9.15 3.39
CA LYS A 67 7.69 8.06 4.10
C LYS A 67 7.25 6.96 3.12
N PHE A 68 6.70 7.36 1.99
CA PHE A 68 6.33 6.42 0.94
C PHE A 68 7.53 5.63 0.46
N ALA A 69 8.63 6.32 0.16
CA ALA A 69 9.84 5.69 -0.34
C ALA A 69 10.42 4.68 0.66
N LYS A 70 10.36 5.02 1.94
CA LYS A 70 10.85 4.12 2.99
C LYS A 70 10.04 2.83 3.05
N VAL A 71 8.71 2.96 3.04
CA VAL A 71 7.84 1.78 3.08
C VAL A 71 8.01 0.94 1.82
N PHE A 72 8.09 1.60 0.67
CA PHE A 72 8.30 0.90 -0.60
C PHE A 72 9.61 0.10 -0.58
N ALA A 73 10.69 0.73 -0.12
CA ALA A 73 12.00 0.06 -0.06
C ALA A 73 11.99 -1.12 0.92
N GLU A 74 11.25 -1.04 2.00
CA GLU A 74 11.12 -2.15 2.94
C GLU A 74 10.49 -3.38 2.29
N LEU A 75 9.52 -3.16 1.39
CA LEU A 75 8.82 -4.26 0.74
C LEU A 75 9.51 -4.76 -0.53
N TYR A 76 10.13 -3.87 -1.28
CA TYR A 76 10.71 -4.22 -2.59
C TYR A 76 12.25 -4.27 -2.60
N GLY A 77 12.89 -3.83 -1.53
CA GLY A 77 14.35 -3.86 -1.43
C GLY A 77 15.08 -2.75 -2.17
N VAL A 78 14.37 -1.90 -2.91
CA VAL A 78 14.96 -0.77 -3.64
C VAL A 78 14.02 0.41 -3.53
N SER A 79 14.55 1.63 -3.74
CA SER A 79 13.73 2.83 -3.73
C SER A 79 12.76 2.84 -4.92
N PRO A 80 11.68 3.64 -4.85
CA PRO A 80 10.77 3.75 -6.00
C PRO A 80 11.46 4.17 -7.29
N LEU A 81 12.41 5.10 -7.21
CA LEU A 81 13.11 5.56 -8.39
C LEU A 81 14.00 4.46 -8.97
N GLU A 82 14.70 3.72 -8.11
CA GLU A 82 15.50 2.59 -8.56
C GLU A 82 14.64 1.49 -9.14
N PHE A 83 13.49 1.24 -8.54
CA PHE A 83 12.54 0.25 -9.04
C PHE A 83 12.12 0.56 -10.47
N ARG A 84 11.83 1.84 -10.73
CA ARG A 84 11.45 2.29 -12.08
C ARG A 84 12.55 2.05 -13.11
N ARG A 85 13.80 2.11 -12.69
CA ARG A 85 14.96 1.94 -13.57
C ARG A 85 15.32 0.49 -13.82
N LEU A 86 14.76 -0.45 -13.05
CA LEU A 86 15.04 -1.86 -13.23
C LEU A 86 14.48 -2.34 -14.57
N PRO A 87 15.19 -3.27 -15.25
CA PRO A 87 14.67 -3.85 -16.49
C PRO A 87 13.34 -4.54 -16.25
N LYS A 88 12.41 -4.35 -17.15
CA LYS A 88 11.13 -5.05 -17.09
C LYS A 88 11.29 -6.47 -17.59
N GLN A 89 10.62 -7.38 -16.93
CA GLN A 89 10.63 -8.79 -17.33
C GLN A 89 9.36 -9.14 -18.09
#